data_2ffbca0082adc753a69f0c50e7a75898
#
_entry.id   2ffbca0082adc753a69f0c50e7a75898
#
_cell.length_a   1.000
_cell.length_b   1.000
_cell.length_c   1.000
_cell.angle_alpha   90.00
_cell.angle_beta   90.00
_cell.angle_gamma   90.00
#
_symmetry.space_group_name_H-M   'P 1'
#
loop_
_entity.id
_entity.type
_entity.pdbx_description
1 polymer ?
#
loop_
_entity_poly.entity_id
_entity_poly.type
_entity_poly.pdbx_seq_one_letter_code
_entity_poly.pdbx_strand_id
1 'polypeptide(L)'
;RTVLNILNFVLGGFFTTLGWLIATVFSVLLVITLPLTRSCWEITKLSLVPFGNEAIHVDELYPEKSNALLSAGGSLLNVIWLVLFGWWLCLSHIAAGIVQCVSIIGIPVGIANFKIAAIALWPVGRRVVSVEMAQQARIENARRHYHQR
;
A
#
# COMPACT_ATOMS: atom_id res chain seq x y z
N ARG A 1 1.89 7.48 -17.85
CA ARG A 1 2.13 6.54 -16.73
C ARG A 1 3.59 6.14 -16.63
N THR A 2 4.20 5.63 -17.70
CA THR A 2 5.60 5.13 -17.69
C THR A 2 6.61 6.21 -17.28
N VAL A 3 6.51 7.41 -17.83
CA VAL A 3 7.41 8.53 -17.51
C VAL A 3 7.32 8.89 -16.03
N LEU A 4 6.10 8.96 -15.46
CA LEU A 4 5.89 9.28 -14.05
C LEU A 4 6.45 8.19 -13.11
N ASN A 5 6.40 6.93 -13.51
CA ASN A 5 6.99 5.83 -12.76
C ASN A 5 8.52 5.89 -12.78
N ILE A 6 9.12 6.23 -13.93
CA ILE A 6 10.56 6.45 -14.05
C ILE A 6 10.99 7.61 -13.16
N LEU A 7 10.26 8.73 -13.20
CA LEU A 7 10.52 9.89 -12.34
C LEU A 7 10.42 9.52 -10.86
N ASN A 8 9.40 8.77 -10.47
CA ASN A 8 9.27 8.28 -9.09
C ASN A 8 10.50 7.46 -8.69
N PHE A 9 10.92 6.52 -9.53
CA PHE A 9 12.08 5.68 -9.25
C PHE A 9 13.34 6.51 -9.01
N VAL A 10 13.66 7.47 -9.90
CA VAL A 10 14.84 8.32 -9.83
C VAL A 10 14.78 9.30 -8.66
N LEU A 11 13.61 9.88 -8.37
CA LEU A 11 13.41 10.93 -7.37
C LEU A 11 13.18 10.40 -5.95
N GLY A 12 13.51 9.17 -5.66
CA GLY A 12 13.43 8.60 -4.31
C GLY A 12 12.68 7.28 -4.21
N GLY A 13 11.90 6.89 -5.22
CA GLY A 13 11.19 5.63 -5.27
C GLY A 13 12.11 4.41 -5.14
N PHE A 14 13.35 4.51 -5.60
CA PHE A 14 14.37 3.48 -5.40
C PHE A 14 14.61 3.22 -3.90
N PHE A 15 14.83 4.26 -3.10
CA PHE A 15 15.12 4.13 -1.67
C PHE A 15 13.90 3.62 -0.88
N THR A 16 12.71 4.14 -1.19
CA THR A 16 11.49 3.66 -0.52
C THR A 16 11.19 2.21 -0.91
N THR A 17 11.40 1.82 -2.15
CA THR A 17 11.27 0.42 -2.60
C THR A 17 12.27 -0.48 -1.88
N LEU A 18 13.53 -0.05 -1.73
CA LEU A 18 14.53 -0.80 -0.97
C LEU A 18 14.12 -0.99 0.48
N GLY A 19 13.57 0.04 1.13
CA GLY A 19 13.01 -0.06 2.48
C GLY A 19 11.93 -1.13 2.61
N TRP A 20 11.03 -1.19 1.65
CA TRP A 20 9.98 -2.21 1.60
C TRP A 20 10.51 -3.63 1.32
N LEU A 21 11.55 -3.75 0.49
CA LEU A 21 12.23 -5.04 0.27
C LEU A 21 12.88 -5.56 1.55
N ILE A 22 13.58 -4.70 2.28
CA ILE A 22 14.19 -5.06 3.57
C ILE A 22 13.11 -5.52 4.56
N ALA A 23 12.02 -4.76 4.70
CA ALA A 23 10.90 -5.12 5.56
C ALA A 23 10.28 -6.47 5.15
N THR A 24 10.18 -6.74 3.85
CA THR A 24 9.68 -8.02 3.33
C THR A 24 10.58 -9.19 3.75
N VAL A 25 11.90 -9.03 3.61
CA VAL A 25 12.88 -10.06 4.02
C VAL A 25 12.78 -10.35 5.52
N PHE A 26 12.72 -9.32 6.36
CA PHE A 26 12.53 -9.51 7.81
C PHE A 26 11.22 -10.22 8.14
N SER A 27 10.13 -9.90 7.43
CA SER A 27 8.83 -10.55 7.62
C SER A 27 8.84 -12.03 7.29
N VAL A 28 9.62 -12.45 6.28
CA VAL A 28 9.78 -13.87 5.90
C VAL A 28 10.47 -14.68 7.01
N LEU A 29 11.41 -14.07 7.72
CA LEU A 29 12.13 -14.74 8.81
C LEU A 29 11.23 -15.05 10.02
N LEU A 30 10.08 -14.39 10.12
CA LEU A 30 9.10 -14.58 11.18
C LEU A 30 7.89 -15.33 10.61
N VAL A 31 7.86 -16.65 10.76
CA VAL A 31 6.79 -17.54 10.21
C VAL A 31 5.38 -17.06 10.57
N ILE A 32 5.18 -16.45 11.73
CA ILE A 32 3.91 -15.91 12.21
C ILE A 32 3.45 -14.70 11.38
N THR A 33 4.34 -14.05 10.63
CA THR A 33 4.08 -12.83 9.89
C THR A 33 3.87 -13.04 8.38
N LEU A 34 3.57 -14.26 7.94
CA LEU A 34 3.31 -14.55 6.52
C LEU A 34 2.27 -13.62 5.86
N PRO A 35 1.11 -13.31 6.50
CA PRO A 35 0.17 -12.33 5.95
C PRO A 35 0.78 -10.94 5.80
N LEU A 36 1.65 -10.55 6.72
CA LEU A 36 2.38 -9.29 6.67
C LEU A 36 3.38 -9.27 5.53
N THR A 37 4.11 -10.36 5.31
CA THR A 37 5.05 -10.53 4.18
C THR A 37 4.34 -10.27 2.85
N ARG A 38 3.16 -10.84 2.66
CA ARG A 38 2.37 -10.62 1.46
C ARG A 38 1.99 -9.14 1.28
N SER A 39 1.55 -8.49 2.35
CA SER A 39 1.20 -7.07 2.31
C SER A 39 2.42 -6.19 2.02
N CYS A 40 3.56 -6.47 2.63
CA CYS A 40 4.81 -5.77 2.35
C CYS A 40 5.21 -5.91 0.87
N TRP A 41 5.09 -7.10 0.31
CA TRP A 41 5.38 -7.36 -1.09
C TRP A 41 4.43 -6.58 -2.03
N GLU A 42 3.14 -6.55 -1.73
CA GLU A 42 2.16 -5.78 -2.48
C GLU A 42 2.51 -4.28 -2.49
N ILE A 43 2.87 -3.72 -1.33
CA ILE A 43 3.22 -2.31 -1.24
C ILE A 43 4.61 -2.03 -1.85
N THR A 44 5.53 -2.98 -1.81
CA THR A 44 6.79 -2.89 -2.56
C THR A 44 6.54 -2.66 -4.05
N LYS A 45 5.62 -3.43 -4.64
CA LYS A 45 5.22 -3.24 -6.04
C LYS A 45 4.57 -1.87 -6.27
N LEU A 46 3.72 -1.43 -5.35
CA LEU A 46 3.08 -0.12 -5.45
C LEU A 46 4.09 1.02 -5.32
N SER A 47 5.09 0.89 -4.45
CA SER A 47 6.16 1.89 -4.30
C SER A 47 7.02 2.01 -5.56
N LEU A 48 7.24 0.90 -6.25
CA LEU A 48 7.99 0.88 -7.51
C LEU A 48 7.18 1.45 -8.68
N VAL A 49 5.90 1.08 -8.79
CA VAL A 49 5.02 1.46 -9.90
C VAL A 49 3.69 2.00 -9.35
N PRO A 50 3.68 3.23 -8.78
CA PRO A 50 2.48 3.77 -8.15
C PRO A 50 1.40 4.22 -9.13
N PHE A 51 1.79 4.56 -10.37
CA PHE A 51 0.86 5.11 -11.34
C PHE A 51 0.14 4.01 -12.13
N GLY A 52 -1.19 4.01 -12.04
CA GLY A 52 -2.05 2.99 -12.64
C GLY A 52 -2.41 1.86 -11.67
N ASN A 53 -1.84 1.85 -10.46
CA ASN A 53 -2.13 0.88 -9.40
C ASN A 53 -2.64 1.57 -8.14
N GLU A 54 -3.40 0.84 -7.35
CA GLU A 54 -3.99 1.30 -6.09
C GLU A 54 -3.99 0.15 -5.07
N ALA A 55 -3.75 0.47 -3.80
CA ALA A 55 -3.91 -0.47 -2.70
C ALA A 55 -5.34 -0.40 -2.17
N ILE A 56 -6.06 -1.50 -2.27
CA ILE A 56 -7.44 -1.66 -1.80
C ILE A 56 -7.51 -2.72 -0.70
N HIS A 57 -8.45 -2.60 0.23
CA HIS A 57 -8.64 -3.61 1.26
C HIS A 57 -9.22 -4.89 0.67
N VAL A 58 -8.76 -6.05 1.18
CA VAL A 58 -9.23 -7.37 0.70
C VAL A 58 -10.74 -7.54 0.87
N ASP A 59 -11.31 -6.98 1.93
CA ASP A 59 -12.76 -7.03 2.18
C ASP A 59 -13.57 -6.24 1.17
N GLU A 60 -12.97 -5.22 0.53
CA GLU A 60 -13.61 -4.50 -0.58
C GLU A 60 -13.53 -5.29 -1.89
N LEU A 61 -12.45 -6.07 -2.10
CA LEU A 61 -12.30 -6.93 -3.28
C LEU A 61 -13.16 -8.18 -3.20
N TYR A 62 -13.24 -8.80 -2.02
CA TYR A 62 -13.91 -10.07 -1.79
C TYR A 62 -14.79 -10.01 -0.54
N PRO A 63 -15.92 -9.28 -0.56
CA PRO A 63 -16.79 -9.11 0.62
C PRO A 63 -17.31 -10.43 1.19
N GLU A 64 -17.52 -11.43 0.34
CA GLU A 64 -17.98 -12.76 0.72
C GLU A 64 -16.95 -13.59 1.51
N LYS A 65 -15.67 -13.22 1.45
CA LYS A 65 -14.56 -13.88 2.17
C LYS A 65 -14.18 -13.17 3.45
N SER A 66 -14.86 -12.09 3.79
CA SER A 66 -14.63 -11.34 5.02
C SER A 66 -14.94 -12.21 6.23
N ASN A 67 -13.98 -12.35 7.13
CA ASN A 67 -14.09 -13.11 8.36
C ASN A 67 -13.59 -12.27 9.54
N ALA A 68 -14.43 -12.12 10.57
CA ALA A 68 -14.11 -11.31 11.74
C ALA A 68 -12.82 -11.75 12.45
N LEU A 69 -12.53 -13.05 12.49
CA LEU A 69 -11.31 -13.58 13.10
C LEU A 69 -10.05 -13.20 12.30
N LEU A 70 -10.12 -13.31 10.99
CA LEU A 70 -9.02 -12.89 10.10
C LEU A 70 -8.81 -11.38 10.15
N SER A 71 -9.88 -10.61 10.23
CA SER A 71 -9.84 -9.15 10.37
C SER A 71 -9.21 -8.74 11.70
N ALA A 72 -9.55 -9.39 12.81
CA ALA A 72 -8.94 -9.14 14.12
C ALA A 72 -7.46 -9.50 14.14
N GLY A 73 -7.08 -10.65 13.55
CA GLY A 73 -5.68 -11.06 13.41
C GLY A 73 -4.88 -10.09 12.53
N GLY A 74 -5.45 -9.60 11.44
CA GLY A 74 -4.87 -8.59 10.58
C GLY A 74 -4.66 -7.26 11.31
N SER A 75 -5.59 -6.83 12.14
CA SER A 75 -5.47 -5.62 12.95
C SER A 75 -4.35 -5.73 13.98
N LEU A 76 -4.21 -6.88 14.65
CA LEU A 76 -3.11 -7.12 15.58
C LEU A 76 -1.76 -7.06 14.87
N LEU A 77 -1.63 -7.67 13.70
CA LEU A 77 -0.41 -7.60 12.88
C LEU A 77 -0.10 -6.17 12.44
N ASN A 78 -1.12 -5.38 12.11
CA ASN A 78 -0.94 -3.96 11.77
C ASN A 78 -0.42 -3.15 12.96
N VAL A 79 -0.87 -3.42 14.18
CA VAL A 79 -0.35 -2.74 15.39
C VAL A 79 1.11 -3.10 15.61
N ILE A 80 1.48 -4.37 15.50
CA ILE A 80 2.86 -4.81 15.61
C ILE A 80 3.72 -4.16 14.51
N TRP A 81 3.22 -4.14 13.29
CA TRP A 81 3.87 -3.49 12.16
C TRP A 81 4.09 -2.00 12.40
N LEU A 82 3.06 -1.29 12.87
CA LEU A 82 3.14 0.16 13.14
C LEU A 82 4.28 0.48 14.10
N VAL A 83 4.40 -0.31 15.17
CA VAL A 83 5.43 -0.10 16.21
C VAL A 83 6.84 -0.40 15.66
N LEU A 84 7.01 -1.46 14.87
CA LEU A 84 8.31 -1.92 14.40
C LEU A 84 8.84 -1.17 13.17
N PHE A 85 7.97 -0.95 12.17
CA PHE A 85 8.38 -0.47 10.84
C PHE A 85 7.49 0.63 10.26
N GLY A 86 6.19 0.63 10.56
CA GLY A 86 5.21 1.44 9.86
C GLY A 86 5.48 2.94 9.96
N TRP A 87 5.80 3.44 11.13
CA TRP A 87 6.09 4.86 11.34
C TRP A 87 7.35 5.30 10.59
N TRP A 88 8.37 4.46 10.55
CA TRP A 88 9.61 4.76 9.85
C TRP A 88 9.40 4.83 8.33
N LEU A 89 8.71 3.85 7.77
CA LEU A 89 8.40 3.83 6.34
C LEU A 89 7.46 4.98 5.96
N CYS A 90 6.50 5.31 6.80
CA CYS A 90 5.64 6.48 6.60
C CYS A 90 6.46 7.77 6.50
N LEU A 91 7.37 8.01 7.43
CA LEU A 91 8.25 9.17 7.41
C LEU A 91 9.17 9.19 6.17
N SER A 92 9.67 8.04 5.75
CA SER A 92 10.48 7.89 4.54
C SER A 92 9.72 8.30 3.29
N HIS A 93 8.47 7.86 3.15
CA HIS A 93 7.60 8.25 2.03
C HIS A 93 7.20 9.73 2.07
N ILE A 94 6.98 10.31 3.27
CA ILE A 94 6.72 11.75 3.41
C ILE A 94 7.95 12.54 2.97
N ALA A 95 9.13 12.18 3.44
CA ALA A 95 10.38 12.84 3.06
C ALA A 95 10.61 12.77 1.55
N ALA A 96 10.47 11.59 0.94
CA ALA A 96 10.56 11.40 -0.50
C ALA A 96 9.53 12.26 -1.25
N GLY A 97 8.29 12.30 -0.78
CA GLY A 97 7.22 13.11 -1.36
C GLY A 97 7.54 14.60 -1.32
N ILE A 98 8.06 15.12 -0.21
CA ILE A 98 8.46 16.52 -0.08
C ILE A 98 9.58 16.85 -1.09
N VAL A 99 10.63 16.04 -1.15
CA VAL A 99 11.74 16.24 -2.09
C VAL A 99 11.25 16.25 -3.54
N GLN A 100 10.34 15.35 -3.89
CA GLN A 100 9.76 15.27 -5.23
C GLN A 100 8.90 16.49 -5.57
N CYS A 101 8.17 17.03 -4.59
CA CYS A 101 7.34 18.22 -4.79
C CYS A 101 8.14 19.52 -4.98
N VAL A 102 9.44 19.53 -4.74
CA VAL A 102 10.30 20.71 -5.02
C VAL A 102 10.29 21.05 -6.51
N SER A 103 10.13 20.07 -7.40
CA SER A 103 9.97 20.31 -8.83
C SER A 103 8.52 20.17 -9.25
N ILE A 104 8.07 21.02 -10.18
CA ILE A 104 6.69 20.98 -10.72
C ILE A 104 6.39 19.61 -11.33
N ILE A 105 7.36 19.01 -12.04
CA ILE A 105 7.21 17.69 -12.65
C ILE A 105 7.12 16.58 -11.59
N GLY A 106 7.75 16.77 -10.43
CA GLY A 106 7.74 15.83 -9.33
C GLY A 106 6.46 15.87 -8.46
N ILE A 107 5.62 16.91 -8.57
CA ILE A 107 4.40 17.01 -7.75
C ILE A 107 3.49 15.79 -7.87
N PRO A 108 3.14 15.26 -9.05
CA PRO A 108 2.30 14.05 -9.15
C PRO A 108 2.95 12.84 -8.46
N VAL A 109 4.28 12.74 -8.55
CA VAL A 109 5.07 11.66 -7.94
C VAL A 109 5.09 11.82 -6.40
N GLY A 110 5.25 13.05 -5.91
CA GLY A 110 5.20 13.37 -4.48
C GLY A 110 3.84 13.03 -3.86
N ILE A 111 2.75 13.34 -4.55
CA ILE A 111 1.38 12.99 -4.12
C ILE A 111 1.22 11.47 -4.01
N ALA A 112 1.76 10.70 -4.96
CA ALA A 112 1.75 9.24 -4.89
C ALA A 112 2.48 8.73 -3.64
N ASN A 113 3.63 9.30 -3.29
CA ASN A 113 4.36 8.96 -2.08
C ASN A 113 3.58 9.29 -0.79
N PHE A 114 2.87 10.41 -0.74
CA PHE A 114 2.02 10.72 0.42
C PHE A 114 0.88 9.72 0.60
N LYS A 115 0.28 9.23 -0.50
CA LYS A 115 -0.72 8.16 -0.44
C LYS A 115 -0.12 6.86 0.10
N ILE A 116 1.07 6.48 -0.37
CA ILE A 116 1.77 5.28 0.12
C ILE A 116 2.18 5.44 1.59
N ALA A 117 2.57 6.64 2.03
CA ALA A 117 2.87 6.93 3.42
C ALA A 117 1.71 6.57 4.37
N ALA A 118 0.48 6.93 3.99
CA ALA A 118 -0.71 6.58 4.76
C ALA A 118 -0.95 5.05 4.80
N ILE A 119 -0.72 4.36 3.68
CA ILE A 119 -0.85 2.90 3.59
C ILE A 119 0.23 2.20 4.41
N ALA A 120 1.43 2.76 4.49
CA ALA A 120 2.56 2.22 5.24
C ALA A 120 2.28 2.06 6.74
N LEU A 121 1.36 2.84 7.29
CA LEU A 121 0.93 2.72 8.70
C LEU A 121 0.04 1.50 8.95
N TRP A 122 -0.74 1.07 7.95
CA TRP A 122 -1.72 -0.02 8.09
C TRP A 122 -1.78 -0.91 6.83
N PRO A 123 -0.72 -1.69 6.53
CA PRO A 123 -0.60 -2.43 5.27
C PRO A 123 -1.31 -3.77 5.22
N VAL A 124 -1.47 -4.45 6.37
CA VAL A 124 -2.05 -5.81 6.40
C VAL A 124 -3.52 -5.77 5.98
N GLY A 125 -3.89 -6.68 5.08
CA GLY A 125 -5.22 -6.75 4.50
C GLY A 125 -5.38 -5.96 3.20
N ARG A 126 -4.34 -5.29 2.71
CA ARG A 126 -4.38 -4.57 1.43
C ARG A 126 -3.81 -5.39 0.28
N ARG A 127 -4.39 -5.20 -0.88
CA ARG A 127 -3.93 -5.73 -2.17
C ARG A 127 -3.73 -4.60 -3.17
N VAL A 128 -2.67 -4.71 -3.95
CA VAL A 128 -2.42 -3.79 -5.06
C VAL A 128 -3.04 -4.34 -6.32
N VAL A 129 -3.95 -3.57 -6.89
CA VAL A 129 -4.68 -3.88 -8.12
C VAL A 129 -4.63 -2.67 -9.05
N SER A 130 -5.03 -2.84 -10.30
CA SER A 130 -5.20 -1.70 -11.20
C SER A 130 -6.30 -0.76 -10.69
N VAL A 131 -6.17 0.52 -11.00
CA VAL A 131 -7.17 1.53 -10.61
C VAL A 131 -8.55 1.16 -11.15
N GLU A 132 -8.63 0.59 -12.35
CA GLU A 132 -9.87 0.15 -12.98
C GLU A 132 -10.54 -0.97 -12.16
N MET A 133 -9.77 -1.94 -11.69
CA MET A 133 -10.29 -3.04 -10.85
C MET A 133 -10.77 -2.53 -9.49
N ALA A 134 -10.04 -1.61 -8.87
CA ALA A 134 -10.44 -1.00 -7.61
C ALA A 134 -11.77 -0.25 -7.74
N GLN A 135 -11.94 0.51 -8.84
CA GLN A 135 -13.19 1.22 -9.12
C GLN A 135 -14.37 0.27 -9.35
N GLN A 136 -14.17 -0.81 -10.10
CA GLN A 136 -15.20 -1.83 -10.31
C GLN A 136 -15.65 -2.47 -8.99
N ALA A 137 -14.71 -2.84 -8.13
CA ALA A 137 -15.02 -3.40 -6.81
C ALA A 137 -15.87 -2.44 -5.96
N ARG A 138 -15.52 -1.15 -5.94
CA ARG A 138 -16.29 -0.12 -5.22
C ARG A 138 -17.71 0.06 -5.78
N ILE A 139 -17.86 0.09 -7.10
CA ILE A 139 -19.16 0.20 -7.75
C ILE A 139 -20.04 -1.02 -7.42
N GLU A 140 -19.47 -2.20 -7.49
CA GLU A 140 -20.22 -3.43 -7.19
C GLU A 140 -20.65 -3.49 -5.72
N ASN A 141 -19.77 -3.11 -4.79
CA ASN A 141 -20.10 -3.02 -3.37
C ASN A 141 -21.21 -1.99 -3.11
N ALA A 142 -21.15 -0.82 -3.76
CA ALA A 142 -22.19 0.19 -3.66
C ALA A 142 -23.56 -0.34 -4.15
N ARG A 143 -23.58 -1.10 -5.27
CA ARG A 143 -24.80 -1.74 -5.80
C ARG A 143 -25.35 -2.79 -4.81
N ARG A 144 -24.50 -3.62 -4.23
CA ARG A 144 -24.93 -4.64 -3.24
C ARG A 144 -25.60 -3.98 -2.02
N HIS A 145 -25.00 -2.91 -1.49
CA HIS A 145 -25.59 -2.15 -0.38
C HIS A 145 -26.92 -1.49 -0.73
N TYR A 146 -27.10 -1.04 -1.98
CA TYR A 146 -28.35 -0.45 -2.42
C TYR A 146 -29.50 -1.47 -2.51
N HIS A 147 -29.21 -2.70 -2.94
CA HIS A 147 -30.21 -3.77 -3.06
C HIS A 147 -30.57 -4.45 -1.72
N GLN A 148 -29.79 -4.22 -0.67
CA GLN A 148 -30.05 -4.77 0.68
C GLN A 148 -30.90 -3.85 1.58
N ARG A 149 -31.25 -2.65 1.10
CA ARG A 149 -32.13 -1.68 1.75
C ARG A 149 -33.54 -1.75 1.16
#